data_949880066cc54474d0ff3b62b2159b02
#
_entry.id   949880066cc54474d0ff3b62b2159b02
#
_cell.length_a   1.000
_cell.length_b   1.000
_cell.length_c   1.000
_cell.angle_alpha   90.00
_cell.angle_beta   90.00
_cell.angle_gamma   90.00
#
_symmetry.space_group_name_H-M   'P 1'
#
loop_
_entity.id
_entity.type
_entity.pdbx_description
1 polymer ?
#
loop_
_entity_poly.entity_id
_entity_poly.type
_entity_poly.pdbx_seq_one_letter_code
_entity_poly.pdbx_strand_id
1 'polypeptide(L)'
;MAKKRVLGVVGMGHVGAHVAYALAIQGIADELVLVDQNEQKLASEVQDLRDAVAYMPHRVTVRGGDFSDLGVCDVIVNLSLIHI
;
A
#
# COMPACT_ATOMS: atom_id res chain seq x y z
N MET A 1 7.47 -22.09 7.91
CA MET A 1 6.82 -20.80 8.13
C MET A 1 6.68 -20.07 6.81
N ALA A 2 5.49 -19.59 6.49
CA ALA A 2 5.28 -18.91 5.22
C ALA A 2 5.97 -17.55 5.20
N LYS A 3 6.53 -17.20 4.04
CA LYS A 3 7.14 -15.91 3.84
C LYS A 3 6.06 -14.81 3.85
N LYS A 4 6.37 -13.68 4.47
CA LYS A 4 5.50 -12.52 4.47
C LYS A 4 5.38 -11.96 3.05
N ARG A 5 4.15 -11.73 2.62
CA ARG A 5 3.87 -11.18 1.29
C ARG A 5 3.76 -9.66 1.41
N VAL A 6 4.67 -8.95 0.75
CA VAL A 6 4.74 -7.49 0.80
C VAL A 6 4.47 -6.92 -0.58
N LEU A 7 3.45 -6.08 -0.70
CA LEU A 7 3.08 -5.41 -1.94
C LEU A 7 3.28 -3.91 -1.79
N GLY A 8 3.86 -3.30 -2.81
CA GLY A 8 4.03 -1.85 -2.87
C GLY A 8 3.06 -1.22 -3.85
N VAL A 9 2.47 -0.09 -3.49
CA VAL A 9 1.61 0.69 -4.38
C VAL A 9 2.17 2.10 -4.45
N VAL A 10 2.52 2.54 -5.66
CA VAL A 10 3.10 3.86 -5.90
C VAL A 10 2.06 4.74 -6.59
N GLY A 11 1.82 5.91 -6.02
CA GLY A 11 0.84 6.85 -6.51
C GLY A 11 -0.48 6.72 -5.77
N MET A 12 -0.73 7.64 -4.83
CA MET A 12 -1.92 7.62 -3.96
C MET A 12 -3.01 8.55 -4.46
N GLY A 13 -3.19 8.64 -5.80
CA GLY A 13 -4.38 9.26 -6.36
C GLY A 13 -5.60 8.36 -6.16
N HIS A 14 -6.75 8.72 -6.74
CA HIS A 14 -7.98 7.93 -6.59
C HIS A 14 -7.76 6.46 -6.98
N VAL A 15 -7.06 6.23 -8.10
CA VAL A 15 -6.84 4.87 -8.58
C VAL A 15 -5.92 4.11 -7.61
N GLY A 16 -4.85 4.75 -7.15
CA GLY A 16 -3.92 4.12 -6.21
C GLY A 16 -4.59 3.73 -4.90
N ALA A 17 -5.42 4.63 -4.36
CA ALA A 17 -6.15 4.35 -3.13
C ALA A 17 -7.13 3.18 -3.31
N HIS A 18 -7.84 3.13 -4.45
CA HIS A 18 -8.76 2.05 -4.73
C HIS A 18 -8.05 0.72 -4.91
N VAL A 19 -6.89 0.72 -5.58
CA VAL A 19 -6.10 -0.51 -5.76
C VAL A 19 -5.61 -1.01 -4.40
N ALA A 20 -5.09 -0.13 -3.56
CA ALA A 20 -4.61 -0.51 -2.23
C ALA A 20 -5.75 -1.10 -1.38
N TYR A 21 -6.92 -0.48 -1.42
CA TYR A 21 -8.09 -0.96 -0.71
C TYR A 21 -8.52 -2.35 -1.21
N ALA A 22 -8.57 -2.53 -2.53
CA ALA A 22 -8.94 -3.81 -3.12
C ALA A 22 -7.96 -4.93 -2.74
N LEU A 23 -6.67 -4.63 -2.73
CA LEU A 23 -5.66 -5.62 -2.33
C LEU A 23 -5.80 -5.99 -0.86
N ALA A 24 -6.14 -5.03 -0.01
CA ALA A 24 -6.37 -5.28 1.41
C ALA A 24 -7.59 -6.17 1.62
N ILE A 25 -8.70 -5.89 0.92
CA ILE A 25 -9.93 -6.68 1.04
C ILE A 25 -9.71 -8.12 0.62
N GLN A 26 -8.94 -8.35 -0.43
CA GLN A 26 -8.73 -9.69 -0.97
C GLN A 26 -7.76 -10.54 -0.13
N GLY A 27 -7.09 -9.93 0.82
CA GLY A 27 -6.14 -10.66 1.67
C GLY A 27 -4.94 -11.21 0.91
N ILE A 28 -4.57 -10.55 -0.19
CA ILE A 28 -3.46 -10.98 -1.05
C ILE A 28 -2.12 -10.71 -0.39
N ALA A 29 -2.03 -9.63 0.37
CA ALA A 29 -0.78 -9.19 0.99
C ALA A 29 -0.87 -9.25 2.51
N ASP A 30 0.26 -9.49 3.14
CA ASP A 30 0.40 -9.38 4.59
C ASP A 30 0.77 -7.96 4.99
N GLU A 31 1.44 -7.25 4.09
CA GLU A 31 1.83 -5.86 4.29
C GLU A 31 1.69 -5.08 2.98
N LEU A 32 1.14 -3.88 3.08
CA LEU A 32 1.06 -2.93 1.98
C LEU A 32 1.96 -1.74 2.29
N VAL A 33 2.86 -1.43 1.37
CA VAL A 33 3.73 -0.26 1.44
C VAL A 33 3.22 0.75 0.43
N LEU A 34 2.76 1.91 0.91
CA LEU A 34 2.21 2.95 0.07
C LEU A 34 3.23 4.07 -0.10
N VAL A 35 3.44 4.50 -1.34
CA VAL A 35 4.44 5.51 -1.67
C VAL A 35 3.81 6.59 -2.56
N ASP A 36 4.08 7.85 -2.22
CA ASP A 36 3.65 8.99 -3.03
C ASP A 36 4.63 10.15 -2.82
N GLN A 37 4.80 10.99 -3.85
CA GLN A 37 5.61 12.19 -3.71
C GLN A 37 5.00 13.20 -2.75
N ASN A 38 3.67 13.24 -2.66
CA ASN A 38 2.97 14.15 -1.77
C ASN A 38 2.84 13.48 -0.40
N GLU A 39 3.67 13.90 0.54
CA GLU A 39 3.74 13.29 1.87
C GLU A 39 2.44 13.47 2.67
N GLN A 40 1.77 14.63 2.53
CA GLN A 40 0.51 14.86 3.23
C GLN A 40 -0.58 13.94 2.72
N LYS A 41 -0.66 13.79 1.41
CA LYS A 41 -1.62 12.89 0.79
C LYS A 41 -1.35 11.45 1.18
N LEU A 42 -0.08 11.07 1.19
CA LEU A 42 0.32 9.73 1.59
C LEU A 42 -0.10 9.44 3.03
N ALA A 43 0.19 10.36 3.95
CA ALA A 43 -0.14 10.18 5.36
C ALA A 43 -1.65 10.02 5.55
N SER A 44 -2.44 10.81 4.84
CA SER A 44 -3.89 10.75 4.90
C SER A 44 -4.43 9.42 4.40
N GLU A 45 -3.92 8.95 3.26
CA GLU A 45 -4.37 7.68 2.67
C GLU A 45 -3.95 6.48 3.51
N VAL A 46 -2.75 6.51 4.08
CA VAL A 46 -2.30 5.45 4.99
C VAL A 46 -3.23 5.36 6.20
N GLN A 47 -3.58 6.51 6.78
CA GLN A 47 -4.46 6.52 7.95
C GLN A 47 -5.85 6.00 7.59
N ASP A 48 -6.40 6.44 6.47
CA ASP A 48 -7.72 6.00 6.02
C ASP A 48 -7.74 4.48 5.78
N LEU A 49 -6.71 3.95 5.15
CA LEU A 49 -6.66 2.53 4.87
C LEU A 49 -6.44 1.71 6.16
N ARG A 50 -5.61 2.19 7.08
CA ARG A 50 -5.45 1.54 8.38
C ARG A 50 -6.77 1.44 9.13
N ASP A 51 -7.55 2.51 9.11
CA ASP A 51 -8.86 2.52 9.76
C ASP A 51 -9.80 1.50 9.10
N ALA A 52 -9.75 1.42 7.78
CA ALA A 52 -10.59 0.48 7.04
C ALA A 52 -10.22 -0.97 7.31
N VAL A 53 -8.92 -1.31 7.30
CA VAL A 53 -8.49 -2.71 7.48
C VAL A 53 -8.74 -3.22 8.90
N ALA A 54 -8.92 -2.33 9.87
CA ALA A 54 -9.24 -2.72 11.23
C ALA A 54 -10.53 -3.54 11.32
N TYR A 55 -11.42 -3.35 10.35
CA TYR A 55 -12.73 -4.04 10.30
C TYR A 55 -12.78 -5.15 9.26
N MET A 56 -11.68 -5.43 8.60
CA MET A 56 -11.64 -6.48 7.56
C MET A 56 -11.32 -7.84 8.16
N PRO A 57 -11.77 -8.93 7.51
CA PRO A 57 -11.49 -10.28 8.01
C PRO A 57 -10.03 -10.70 7.89
N HIS A 58 -9.27 -10.02 7.05
CA HIS A 58 -7.85 -10.33 6.83
C HIS A 58 -6.97 -9.33 7.59
N ARG A 59 -5.90 -9.84 8.17
CA ARG A 59 -4.94 -8.98 8.85
C ARG A 59 -3.92 -8.48 7.84
N VAL A 60 -3.90 -7.17 7.62
CA VAL A 60 -2.96 -6.51 6.72
C VAL A 60 -2.32 -5.34 7.46
N THR A 61 -0.99 -5.26 7.40
CA THR A 61 -0.26 -4.11 7.91
C THR A 61 -0.13 -3.09 6.78
N VAL A 62 -0.49 -1.84 7.05
CA VAL A 62 -0.40 -0.76 6.08
C VAL A 62 0.58 0.28 6.59
N ARG A 63 1.56 0.64 5.77
CA ARG A 63 2.50 1.70 6.12
C ARG A 63 2.83 2.56 4.91
N GLY A 64 3.16 3.82 5.18
CA GLY A 64 3.74 4.69 4.17
C GLY A 64 5.24 4.50 4.14
N GLY A 65 5.83 4.72 2.98
CA GLY A 65 7.25 4.62 2.82
C GLY A 65 7.74 5.57 1.73
N ASP A 66 9.03 5.56 1.49
CA ASP A 66 9.61 6.25 0.35
C ASP A 66 10.01 5.24 -0.72
N PHE A 67 10.60 5.74 -1.81
CA PHE A 67 10.94 4.86 -2.93
C PHE A 67 11.96 3.79 -2.56
N SER A 68 12.79 4.03 -1.56
CA SER A 68 13.77 3.03 -1.12
C SER A 68 13.10 1.84 -0.43
N ASP A 69 11.92 2.04 0.16
CA ASP A 69 11.17 0.98 0.81
C ASP A 69 10.60 -0.03 -0.18
N LEU A 70 10.54 0.30 -1.46
CA LEU A 70 10.05 -0.62 -2.48
C LEU A 70 10.96 -1.82 -2.68
N GLY A 71 12.21 -1.72 -2.25
CA GLY A 71 13.16 -2.82 -2.38
C GLY A 71 12.79 -4.07 -1.60
N VAL A 72 11.92 -3.94 -0.60
CA VAL A 72 11.46 -5.10 0.19
C VAL A 72 10.16 -5.68 -0.33
N CYS A 73 9.56 -5.08 -1.35
CA CYS A 73 8.29 -5.52 -1.88
C CYS A 73 8.47 -6.70 -2.85
N ASP A 74 7.56 -7.67 -2.76
CA ASP A 74 7.55 -8.79 -3.70
C ASP A 74 6.97 -8.37 -5.05
N VAL A 75 5.97 -7.49 -5.03
CA VAL A 75 5.33 -6.95 -6.24
C VAL A 75 5.10 -5.46 -6.01
N ILE A 76 5.31 -4.67 -7.05
CA ILE A 76 5.08 -3.23 -7.02
C ILE A 76 4.05 -2.89 -8.09
N VAL A 77 3.00 -2.19 -7.67
CA VAL A 77 2.00 -1.64 -8.60
C VAL A 77 2.29 -0.14 -8.73
N ASN A 78 2.73 0.28 -9.90
CA ASN A 78 3.08 1.67 -10.14
C ASN A 78 1.97 2.36 -10.93
N LEU A 79 1.23 3.23 -10.25
CA LEU A 79 0.14 4.01 -10.84
C LEU A 79 0.51 5.49 -10.95
N SER A 80 1.76 5.80 -10.66
CA SER A 80 2.31 7.15 -10.75
C SER A 80 2.78 7.44 -12.17
N LEU A 81 2.83 8.73 -12.53
CA LEU A 81 3.44 9.19 -13.77
C LEU A 81 4.96 9.28 -13.66
N ILE A 82 5.50 8.93 -12.49
CA ILE A 82 6.93 8.99 -12.23
C ILE A 82 7.57 7.68 -12.67
N HIS A 83 8.71 7.77 -13.31
CA HIS A 83 9.52 6.58 -13.61
C HIS A 83 10.33 6.22 -12.37
N ILE A 84 10.26 4.98 -12.01
CA ILE A 84 11.00 4.44 -10.87
C ILE A 84 12.25 3.72 -11.36
#